data_5ce7db72ba5fd06d773c3ac0198edfe4
#
_entry.id   5ce7db72ba5fd06d773c3ac0198edfe4
#
_cell.length_a   1.000
_cell.length_b   1.000
_cell.length_c   1.000
_cell.angle_alpha   90.00
_cell.angle_beta   90.00
_cell.angle_gamma   90.00
#
_symmetry.space_group_name_H-M   'P 1'
#
loop_
_entity.id
_entity.type
_entity.pdbx_description
1 polymer ?
#
loop_
_entity_poly.entity_id
_entity_poly.type
_entity_poly.pdbx_seq_one_letter_code
_entity_poly.pdbx_strand_id
1 'polypeptide(L)'
;MLKISIIHCADEGIQFQLEGRLIGPWVEELRRLSDQALSQQKTVSLDLQKVWFVDLQGVDLLRYLAKKQVTQINCSPFVSQQLKEATL
;
A
#
# COMPACT_ATOMS: atom_id res chain seq x y z
N MET A 1 5.02 -0.65 13.78
CA MET A 1 6.15 -0.29 12.93
C MET A 1 6.01 -0.94 11.57
N LEU A 2 6.33 -0.23 10.53
CA LEU A 2 6.22 -0.74 9.16
C LEU A 2 7.57 -0.61 8.46
N LYS A 3 8.01 -1.70 7.82
CA LYS A 3 9.19 -1.65 6.96
C LYS A 3 8.74 -1.52 5.52
N ILE A 4 9.27 -0.54 4.80
CA ILE A 4 8.97 -0.31 3.40
C ILE A 4 10.24 -0.53 2.60
N SER A 5 10.21 -1.51 1.68
CA SER A 5 11.32 -1.78 0.78
C SER A 5 10.90 -1.40 -0.63
N ILE A 6 11.78 -0.72 -1.36
CA ILE A 6 11.49 -0.24 -2.70
C ILE A 6 12.19 -1.13 -3.69
N ILE A 7 11.43 -1.69 -4.64
CA ILE A 7 11.95 -2.52 -5.72
C ILE A 7 11.63 -1.82 -7.03
N HIS A 8 12.65 -1.57 -7.82
CA HIS A 8 12.48 -1.01 -9.15
C HIS A 8 12.22 -2.15 -10.14
N CYS A 9 11.14 -2.02 -10.87
CA CYS A 9 10.75 -3.00 -11.88
C CYS A 9 11.05 -2.46 -13.28
N ALA A 10 11.01 -3.34 -14.29
CA ALA A 10 11.12 -2.91 -15.67
C ALA A 10 9.98 -1.95 -16.04
N ASP A 11 10.18 -1.18 -17.11
CA ASP A 11 9.15 -0.27 -17.65
C ASP A 11 8.72 0.81 -16.65
N GLU A 12 9.69 1.34 -15.90
CA GLU A 12 9.45 2.42 -14.93
C GLU A 12 8.45 2.06 -13.85
N GLY A 13 8.33 0.77 -13.53
CA GLY A 13 7.51 0.32 -12.42
C GLY A 13 8.25 0.39 -11.10
N ILE A 14 7.49 0.64 -10.03
CA ILE A 14 8.00 0.58 -8.66
C ILE A 14 7.07 -0.32 -7.87
N GLN A 15 7.67 -1.23 -7.10
CA GLN A 15 6.94 -2.05 -6.15
C GLN A 15 7.41 -1.71 -4.74
N PHE A 16 6.48 -1.39 -3.87
CA PHE A 16 6.76 -1.23 -2.44
C PHE A 16 6.41 -2.53 -1.74
N GLN A 17 7.39 -3.16 -1.12
CA GLN A 17 7.16 -4.32 -0.26
C GLN A 17 7.00 -3.84 1.15
N LEU A 18 5.86 -4.15 1.76
CA LEU A 18 5.52 -3.68 3.11
C LEU A 18 5.61 -4.86 4.08
N GLU A 19 6.15 -4.59 5.27
CA GLU A 19 6.26 -5.61 6.31
C GLU A 19 5.90 -5.01 7.65
N GLY A 20 4.91 -5.61 8.32
CA GLY A 20 4.50 -5.20 9.65
C GLY A 20 3.08 -4.67 9.71
N ARG A 21 2.89 -3.55 10.40
CA ARG A 21 1.59 -2.94 10.61
C ARG A 21 1.52 -1.59 9.92
N LEU A 22 0.50 -1.43 9.08
CA LEU A 22 0.26 -0.16 8.39
C LEU A 22 -0.65 0.70 9.28
N ILE A 23 -0.04 1.44 10.18
CA ILE A 23 -0.75 2.23 11.19
C ILE A 23 -0.08 3.59 11.38
N GLY A 24 -0.86 4.57 11.84
CA GLY A 24 -0.37 5.86 12.32
C GLY A 24 0.56 6.58 11.35
N PRO A 25 1.75 7.00 11.81
CA PRO A 25 2.68 7.76 10.97
C PRO A 25 3.13 7.03 9.71
N TRP A 26 3.09 5.70 9.72
CA TRP A 26 3.50 4.90 8.57
C TRP A 26 2.53 5.03 7.41
N VAL A 27 1.26 5.32 7.70
CA VAL A 27 0.25 5.60 6.68
C VAL A 27 0.65 6.85 5.88
N GLU A 28 1.04 7.91 6.58
CA GLU A 28 1.47 9.14 5.92
C GLU A 28 2.75 8.95 5.11
N GLU A 29 3.70 8.18 5.65
CA GLU A 29 4.95 7.89 4.94
C GLU A 29 4.69 7.13 3.64
N LEU A 30 3.84 6.11 3.69
CA LEU A 30 3.50 5.35 2.49
C LEU A 30 2.76 6.21 1.48
N ARG A 31 1.87 7.07 1.96
CA ARG A 31 1.15 8.00 1.08
C ARG A 31 2.12 8.91 0.35
N ARG A 32 3.06 9.50 1.08
CA ARG A 32 4.06 10.40 0.51
C ARG A 32 4.87 9.71 -0.57
N LEU A 33 5.37 8.51 -0.28
CA LEU A 33 6.19 7.75 -1.24
C LEU A 33 5.38 7.38 -2.48
N SER A 34 4.14 6.95 -2.28
CA SER A 34 3.27 6.57 -3.40
C SER A 34 2.90 7.75 -4.27
N ASP A 35 2.53 8.88 -3.66
CA ASP A 35 2.20 10.09 -4.41
C ASP A 35 3.39 10.60 -5.20
N GLN A 36 4.59 10.54 -4.61
CA GLN A 36 5.80 10.94 -5.31
C GLN A 36 6.05 10.09 -6.55
N ALA A 37 5.91 8.78 -6.42
CA ALA A 37 6.10 7.87 -7.54
C ALA A 37 5.04 8.10 -8.63
N LEU A 38 3.79 8.30 -8.22
CA LEU A 38 2.70 8.56 -9.18
C LEU A 38 2.92 9.88 -9.91
N SER A 39 3.43 10.90 -9.22
CA SER A 39 3.70 12.20 -9.85
C SER A 39 4.81 12.11 -10.90
N GLN A 40 5.67 11.11 -10.80
CA GLN A 40 6.70 10.82 -11.79
C GLN A 40 6.21 9.90 -12.90
N GLN A 41 4.91 9.65 -12.95
CA GLN A 41 4.26 8.80 -13.96
C GLN A 41 4.75 7.36 -13.93
N LYS A 42 5.15 6.89 -12.75
CA LYS A 42 5.56 5.51 -12.56
C LYS A 42 4.35 4.63 -12.25
N THR A 43 4.44 3.37 -12.68
CA THR A 43 3.45 2.37 -12.30
C THR A 43 3.81 1.86 -10.91
N VAL A 44 2.86 1.94 -9.98
CA VAL A 44 3.10 1.60 -8.58
C VAL A 44 2.32 0.35 -8.21
N SER A 45 2.97 -0.55 -7.51
CA SER A 45 2.31 -1.71 -6.90
C SER A 45 2.73 -1.85 -5.45
N LEU A 46 1.86 -2.45 -4.64
CA LEU A 46 2.12 -2.69 -3.23
C LEU A 46 2.05 -4.20 -2.99
N ASP A 47 3.11 -4.75 -2.40
CA ASP A 47 3.13 -6.13 -1.97
C ASP A 47 2.75 -6.18 -0.50
N LEU A 48 1.59 -6.75 -0.21
CA LEU A 48 1.02 -6.78 1.14
C LEU A 48 1.19 -8.12 1.83
N GLN A 49 2.02 -9.01 1.27
CA GLN A 49 2.16 -10.37 1.79
C GLN A 49 2.55 -10.39 3.27
N LYS A 50 3.40 -9.47 3.70
CA LYS A 50 3.90 -9.44 5.08
C LYS A 50 3.23 -8.37 5.93
N VAL A 51 2.15 -7.79 5.46
CA VAL A 51 1.32 -6.88 6.25
C VAL A 51 0.28 -7.70 7.00
N TRP A 52 0.30 -7.59 8.32
CA TRP A 52 -0.60 -8.41 9.14
C TRP A 52 -1.62 -7.59 9.93
N PHE A 53 -1.56 -6.26 9.84
CA PHE A 53 -2.57 -5.39 10.44
C PHE A 53 -2.60 -4.04 9.73
N VAL A 54 -3.81 -3.51 9.55
CA VAL A 54 -4.04 -2.19 8.94
C VAL A 54 -5.08 -1.48 9.80
N ASP A 55 -4.78 -0.22 10.22
CA ASP A 55 -5.79 0.55 10.96
C ASP A 55 -6.73 1.26 9.97
N LEU A 56 -7.70 2.03 10.51
CA LEU A 56 -8.68 2.72 9.66
C LEU A 56 -8.02 3.67 8.67
N GLN A 57 -7.01 4.40 9.12
CA GLN A 57 -6.29 5.32 8.24
C GLN A 57 -5.55 4.55 7.15
N GLY A 58 -5.00 3.38 7.50
CA GLY A 58 -4.35 2.53 6.52
C GLY A 58 -5.33 1.99 5.49
N VAL A 59 -6.51 1.57 5.93
CA VAL A 59 -7.57 1.12 5.02
C VAL A 59 -7.96 2.24 4.05
N ASP A 60 -8.15 3.45 4.58
CA ASP A 60 -8.51 4.59 3.75
C ASP A 60 -7.41 4.89 2.72
N LEU A 61 -6.14 4.79 3.13
CA LEU A 61 -5.03 4.99 2.22
C LEU A 61 -5.03 3.93 1.11
N LEU A 62 -5.19 2.66 1.46
CA LEU A 62 -5.19 1.60 0.46
C LEU A 62 -6.33 1.79 -0.55
N ARG A 63 -7.49 2.24 -0.09
CA ARG A 63 -8.62 2.54 -0.98
C ARG A 63 -8.33 3.74 -1.87
N TYR A 64 -7.71 4.78 -1.31
CA TYR A 64 -7.28 5.95 -2.07
C TYR A 64 -6.31 5.54 -3.19
N LEU A 65 -5.31 4.71 -2.85
CA LEU A 65 -4.32 4.26 -3.81
C LEU A 65 -4.93 3.37 -4.89
N ALA A 66 -5.91 2.55 -4.52
CA ALA A 66 -6.61 1.73 -5.51
C ALA A 66 -7.32 2.60 -6.56
N LYS A 67 -7.88 3.72 -6.14
CA LYS A 67 -8.50 4.67 -7.07
C LYS A 67 -7.47 5.36 -7.96
N LYS A 68 -6.23 5.42 -7.55
CA LYS A 68 -5.11 5.94 -8.34
C LYS A 68 -4.45 4.87 -9.18
N GLN A 69 -5.08 3.70 -9.30
CA GLN A 69 -4.60 2.58 -10.11
C GLN A 69 -3.32 1.94 -9.56
N VAL A 70 -3.08 2.07 -8.26
CA VAL A 70 -2.00 1.34 -7.59
C VAL A 70 -2.47 -0.09 -7.40
N THR A 71 -1.72 -1.04 -7.96
CA THR A 71 -2.03 -2.46 -7.83
C THR A 71 -1.62 -2.96 -6.45
N GLN A 72 -2.50 -3.73 -5.81
CA GLN A 72 -2.21 -4.34 -4.51
C GLN A 72 -2.17 -5.84 -4.69
N ILE A 73 -1.04 -6.45 -4.35
CA ILE A 73 -0.83 -7.88 -4.56
C ILE A 73 -0.54 -8.60 -3.24
N ASN A 74 -0.82 -9.89 -3.23
CA ASN A 74 -0.54 -10.76 -2.08
C ASN A 74 -1.23 -10.31 -0.80
N CYS A 75 -2.41 -9.72 -0.92
CA CYS A 75 -3.17 -9.27 0.23
C CYS A 75 -3.62 -10.48 1.05
N SER A 76 -3.31 -10.50 2.34
CA SER A 76 -3.70 -11.60 3.20
C SER A 76 -5.22 -11.65 3.38
N PRO A 77 -5.79 -12.82 3.70
CA PRO A 77 -7.24 -12.90 3.96
C PRO A 77 -7.70 -11.94 5.05
N PHE A 78 -6.89 -11.75 6.09
CA PHE A 78 -7.23 -10.85 7.19
C PHE A 78 -7.34 -9.40 6.69
N VAL A 79 -6.34 -8.93 5.93
CA VAL A 79 -6.35 -7.56 5.41
C VAL A 79 -7.45 -7.39 4.35
N SER A 80 -7.66 -8.39 3.50
CA SER A 80 -8.77 -8.37 2.55
C SER A 80 -10.10 -8.19 3.25
N GLN A 81 -10.29 -8.89 4.37
CA GLN A 81 -11.52 -8.79 5.12
C GLN A 81 -11.68 -7.40 5.73
N GLN A 82 -10.60 -6.82 6.25
CA GLN A 82 -10.64 -5.46 6.76
C GLN A 82 -11.05 -4.46 5.69
N LEU A 83 -10.52 -4.60 4.48
CA LEU A 83 -10.87 -3.73 3.37
C LEU A 83 -12.34 -3.85 2.99
N LYS A 84 -12.87 -5.07 2.99
CA LYS A 84 -14.29 -5.30 2.68
C LYS A 84 -15.20 -4.69 3.73
N GLU A 85 -14.87 -4.85 5.00
CA GLU A 85 -15.69 -4.33 6.08
C GLU A 85 -15.74 -2.81 6.06
N ALA A 86 -14.66 -2.16 5.64
CA ALA A 86 -14.61 -0.71 5.57
C ALA A 86 -15.48 -0.13 4.44
N THR A 87 -15.94 -0.95 3.51
CA THR A 87 -16.79 -0.48 2.40
C THR A 87 -18.29 -0.58 2.71
N LEU A 88 -18.64 -1.12 3.84
CA LEU A 88 -20.05 -1.25 4.25
C LEU A 88 -20.62 0.05 4.87
#